data_9a9733dd51b81e12cfc3cb23dac6c138
#
_entry.id   9a9733dd51b81e12cfc3cb23dac6c138
#
_cell.length_a   1.000
_cell.length_b   1.000
_cell.length_c   1.000
_cell.angle_alpha   90.00
_cell.angle_beta   90.00
_cell.angle_gamma   90.00
#
_symmetry.space_group_name_H-M   'P 1'
#
loop_
_entity.id
_entity.type
_entity.pdbx_description
1 polymer ?
#
loop_
_entity_poly.entity_id
_entity_poly.type
_entity_poly.pdbx_seq_one_letter_code
_entity_poly.pdbx_strand_id
1 'polypeptide(L)'
;MLANAGSREHVRLQCGQNNTGLFARLAASQDFFRYSRGLTLLETVRTDGKILRSAEWFGSRDLEGFLHRAGLKNQGWSEESFSGRPVIGIANSWSEATHCNAHLRDLAEHVKRGVLAAGGFPLEFPTISLGEFFLSPTSMFCRNLMSMDVEEMIRGLPIDGVVLLSGCDKTTPAMLMGAASADVPAIIVTGGPQLKGNWKGEELGSCTDCRRYWAELRAGTITQSEYDSMEAAIYRSPGHCMVMGTASTMGAIVETLGMTLPGGAAIPGADSRRKVHAEDSGRAVVELVEKGIRPSDILTSEAFDNAVRMLLAAGGSTNAIIHLIAIAGRAGVDLPLERFNDLSESTPVIVNLKPGGKYLMEDLYYAGGVGAVLKKMSVLLNLDCLTVTGSSLGENIEGAECHNDDVVLSLDAPLAKEGGLTVLKGSLAPDGAVIKHIAASPDLLKHTGRAIVFENPTDLKNRIDDPDLDVTKDDILVMKGAGPVGGPGMPEAGFLPLPKKLLAQGVRDMVRISDARMSGTAFGTIVLHVSPESTIGGPLALVQTGDMVTLDVEARRLDLNVDAAELERRRTDLAEPAPDGGFVRGYGKMYSQHITQAQDGCDFDFLIGKTPVETHVESATHAAGFHTG
;
A
#
# COMPACT_ATOMS: atom_id res chain seq x y z
N MET A 1 -60.55 -18.93 -42.31
CA MET A 1 -61.00 -20.29 -42.04
C MET A 1 -60.09 -20.95 -41.04
N LEU A 2 -60.69 -21.27 -39.90
CA LEU A 2 -60.39 -22.41 -38.97
C LEU A 2 -58.94 -22.55 -38.49
N ALA A 3 -58.63 -22.14 -37.24
CA ALA A 3 -58.83 -22.88 -35.96
C ALA A 3 -58.00 -24.16 -35.86
N ASN A 4 -57.05 -24.22 -34.95
CA ASN A 4 -57.11 -25.15 -33.87
C ASN A 4 -56.16 -24.83 -32.72
N ALA A 5 -56.71 -24.94 -31.58
CA ALA A 5 -56.12 -24.84 -30.25
C ALA A 5 -55.54 -26.17 -29.79
N GLY A 6 -54.70 -26.11 -28.81
CA GLY A 6 -54.24 -27.24 -28.00
C GLY A 6 -52.76 -27.07 -27.66
N SER A 7 -52.29 -27.19 -26.52
CA SER A 7 -52.76 -27.60 -25.20
C SER A 7 -51.70 -27.11 -24.19
N ARG A 8 -52.16 -26.43 -23.14
CA ARG A 8 -51.34 -26.18 -21.97
C ARG A 8 -51.17 -27.46 -21.16
N GLU A 9 -50.03 -28.07 -21.21
CA GLU A 9 -49.66 -29.11 -20.23
C GLU A 9 -49.24 -28.47 -18.91
N HIS A 10 -50.08 -28.62 -17.91
CA HIS A 10 -49.75 -28.39 -16.52
C HIS A 10 -48.84 -29.50 -16.02
N VAL A 11 -47.55 -29.21 -15.86
CA VAL A 11 -46.66 -30.10 -15.10
C VAL A 11 -46.99 -29.90 -13.62
N ARG A 12 -47.77 -30.81 -13.03
CA ARG A 12 -47.91 -30.98 -11.58
C ARG A 12 -46.65 -31.62 -11.04
N LEU A 13 -45.82 -30.84 -10.37
CA LEU A 13 -44.76 -31.39 -9.52
C LEU A 13 -45.41 -32.06 -8.29
N GLN A 14 -45.29 -33.39 -8.25
CA GLN A 14 -45.58 -34.18 -7.06
C GLN A 14 -44.48 -33.88 -6.02
N CYS A 15 -44.87 -33.23 -4.91
CA CYS A 15 -44.05 -33.05 -3.73
C CYS A 15 -43.84 -34.40 -3.03
N GLY A 16 -42.73 -35.05 -3.26
CA GLY A 16 -42.29 -36.23 -2.52
C GLY A 16 -41.80 -35.84 -1.12
N GLN A 17 -42.22 -36.62 -0.14
CA GLN A 17 -42.06 -36.41 1.32
C GLN A 17 -40.60 -36.60 1.84
N ASN A 18 -39.57 -36.06 1.24
CA ASN A 18 -38.21 -36.21 1.78
C ASN A 18 -37.36 -34.96 1.89
N ASN A 19 -37.95 -33.76 1.92
CA ASN A 19 -37.19 -32.49 2.02
C ASN A 19 -37.32 -31.75 3.36
N THR A 20 -37.81 -32.40 4.43
CA THR A 20 -37.88 -31.78 5.76
C THR A 20 -36.50 -31.51 6.38
N GLY A 21 -35.46 -32.19 5.95
CA GLY A 21 -34.08 -31.98 6.46
C GLY A 21 -33.38 -30.73 5.89
N LEU A 22 -33.70 -30.34 4.66
CA LEU A 22 -33.13 -29.18 4.01
C LEU A 22 -33.71 -27.86 4.55
N PHE A 23 -35.04 -27.83 4.74
CA PHE A 23 -35.74 -26.68 5.32
C PHE A 23 -35.40 -26.44 6.80
N ALA A 24 -35.16 -27.52 7.57
CA ALA A 24 -34.76 -27.39 8.97
C ALA A 24 -33.28 -26.90 9.12
N ARG A 25 -32.40 -27.16 8.16
CA ARG A 25 -31.04 -26.61 8.15
C ARG A 25 -30.99 -25.18 7.65
N LEU A 26 -31.84 -24.79 6.71
CA LEU A 26 -31.96 -23.40 6.22
C LEU A 26 -32.66 -22.49 7.25
N ALA A 27 -33.59 -23.00 8.06
CA ALA A 27 -34.25 -22.24 9.11
C ALA A 27 -33.37 -21.97 10.34
N ALA A 28 -32.24 -22.65 10.48
CA ALA A 28 -31.24 -22.46 11.55
C ALA A 28 -30.07 -21.57 11.15
N SER A 29 -29.98 -21.16 9.88
CA SER A 29 -29.01 -20.20 9.39
C SER A 29 -29.67 -18.85 9.14
N GLN A 30 -28.93 -17.77 9.35
CA GLN A 30 -29.37 -16.40 9.05
C GLN A 30 -29.79 -16.18 7.58
N ASP A 31 -29.49 -17.13 6.71
CA ASP A 31 -29.88 -17.16 5.29
C ASP A 31 -31.42 -17.26 5.09
N PHE A 32 -32.18 -17.64 6.12
CA PHE A 32 -33.67 -17.76 5.99
C PHE A 32 -34.35 -16.39 5.74
N PHE A 33 -33.81 -15.32 6.27
CA PHE A 33 -34.33 -13.96 6.02
C PHE A 33 -34.04 -13.44 4.60
N ARG A 34 -33.00 -13.93 3.96
CA ARG A 34 -32.71 -13.63 2.55
C ARG A 34 -33.68 -14.34 1.58
N TYR A 35 -34.14 -15.51 1.95
CA TYR A 35 -35.09 -16.30 1.13
C TYR A 35 -36.57 -15.83 1.21
N SER A 36 -36.92 -15.01 2.19
CA SER A 36 -38.34 -14.55 2.36
C SER A 36 -38.76 -13.45 1.38
N ARG A 37 -37.86 -12.90 0.57
CA ARG A 37 -38.17 -11.97 -0.53
C ARG A 37 -38.51 -12.72 -1.83
N GLY A 38 -39.48 -13.62 -1.75
CA GLY A 38 -40.39 -14.09 -2.80
C GLY A 38 -39.84 -14.39 -4.20
N LEU A 39 -39.62 -15.67 -4.46
CA LEU A 39 -40.16 -16.37 -5.63
C LEU A 39 -39.65 -16.04 -7.06
N THR A 40 -38.40 -15.56 -7.29
CA THR A 40 -37.85 -15.67 -8.65
C THR A 40 -36.31 -15.70 -8.70
N LEU A 41 -35.65 -16.16 -7.65
CA LEU A 41 -34.18 -16.36 -7.60
C LEU A 41 -33.68 -17.53 -8.43
N LEU A 42 -34.56 -18.33 -9.03
CA LEU A 42 -34.18 -19.55 -9.77
C LEU A 42 -33.43 -19.29 -11.09
N GLU A 43 -33.55 -18.07 -11.66
CA GLU A 43 -32.84 -17.69 -12.90
C GLU A 43 -31.46 -17.05 -12.65
N THR A 44 -31.12 -16.74 -11.39
CA THR A 44 -29.89 -16.06 -11.00
C THR A 44 -28.85 -16.96 -10.34
N VAL A 45 -29.21 -18.23 -10.11
CA VAL A 45 -28.27 -19.25 -9.63
C VAL A 45 -27.48 -19.76 -10.82
N ARG A 46 -26.16 -19.67 -10.77
CA ARG A 46 -25.27 -20.31 -11.75
C ARG A 46 -25.48 -21.82 -11.75
N THR A 47 -25.04 -22.48 -12.83
CA THR A 47 -25.09 -23.95 -13.00
C THR A 47 -24.37 -24.71 -11.89
N ASP A 48 -23.46 -24.07 -11.15
CA ASP A 48 -22.73 -24.60 -9.99
C ASP A 48 -23.42 -24.39 -8.64
N GLY A 49 -24.59 -23.73 -8.62
CA GLY A 49 -25.39 -23.50 -7.41
C GLY A 49 -24.96 -22.28 -6.57
N LYS A 50 -23.98 -21.49 -7.00
CA LYS A 50 -23.56 -20.27 -6.31
C LYS A 50 -24.42 -19.07 -6.70
N ILE A 51 -24.80 -18.27 -5.72
CA ILE A 51 -25.56 -17.02 -5.91
C ILE A 51 -24.56 -15.88 -6.02
N LEU A 52 -24.61 -15.12 -7.13
CA LEU A 52 -23.85 -13.90 -7.30
C LEU A 52 -24.43 -12.80 -6.41
N ARG A 53 -23.57 -11.98 -5.80
CA ARG A 53 -23.99 -10.83 -5.00
C ARG A 53 -24.79 -9.82 -5.85
N SER A 54 -24.35 -9.59 -7.10
CA SER A 54 -25.02 -8.72 -8.07
C SER A 54 -26.44 -9.16 -8.43
N ALA A 55 -26.81 -10.41 -8.15
CA ALA A 55 -28.17 -10.92 -8.36
C ALA A 55 -29.22 -10.19 -7.49
N GLU A 56 -28.84 -9.63 -6.35
CA GLU A 56 -29.72 -8.81 -5.53
C GLU A 56 -30.20 -7.56 -6.28
N TRP A 57 -29.37 -6.97 -7.14
CA TRP A 57 -29.69 -5.79 -7.97
C TRP A 57 -30.36 -6.14 -9.29
N PHE A 58 -29.83 -7.13 -10.01
CA PHE A 58 -30.23 -7.37 -11.40
C PHE A 58 -31.22 -8.52 -11.56
N GLY A 59 -31.31 -9.41 -10.59
CA GLY A 59 -32.17 -10.59 -10.63
C GLY A 59 -33.62 -10.34 -10.22
N SER A 60 -33.91 -9.33 -9.39
CA SER A 60 -35.27 -9.02 -8.96
C SER A 60 -36.13 -8.52 -10.13
N ARG A 61 -37.43 -8.94 -10.15
CA ARG A 61 -38.44 -8.53 -11.16
C ARG A 61 -39.39 -7.45 -10.65
N ASP A 62 -39.12 -6.86 -9.49
CA ASP A 62 -39.82 -5.71 -8.92
C ASP A 62 -39.36 -4.36 -9.52
N LEU A 63 -39.84 -3.26 -8.94
CA LEU A 63 -39.53 -1.90 -9.38
C LEU A 63 -38.03 -1.61 -9.27
N GLU A 64 -37.39 -2.06 -8.19
CA GLU A 64 -35.98 -1.80 -7.93
C GLU A 64 -35.08 -2.50 -8.95
N GLY A 65 -35.28 -3.80 -9.18
CA GLY A 65 -34.57 -4.53 -10.23
C GLY A 65 -34.85 -3.97 -11.63
N PHE A 66 -36.05 -3.46 -11.90
CA PHE A 66 -36.35 -2.74 -13.14
C PHE A 66 -35.46 -1.49 -13.27
N LEU A 67 -35.39 -0.66 -12.24
CA LEU A 67 -34.59 0.57 -12.25
C LEU A 67 -33.10 0.29 -12.42
N HIS A 68 -32.56 -0.70 -11.71
CA HIS A 68 -31.16 -1.12 -11.83
C HIS A 68 -30.82 -1.56 -13.26
N ARG A 69 -31.63 -2.44 -13.87
CA ARG A 69 -31.42 -2.88 -15.26
C ARG A 69 -31.62 -1.74 -16.26
N ALA A 70 -32.60 -0.85 -16.04
CA ALA A 70 -32.81 0.31 -16.90
C ALA A 70 -31.61 1.28 -16.86
N GLY A 71 -30.98 1.45 -15.68
CA GLY A 71 -29.77 2.25 -15.51
C GLY A 71 -28.58 1.76 -16.35
N LEU A 72 -28.39 0.44 -16.48
CA LEU A 72 -27.36 -0.13 -17.36
C LEU A 72 -27.76 -0.02 -18.85
N LYS A 73 -29.02 -0.28 -19.18
CA LYS A 73 -29.53 -0.14 -20.56
C LYS A 73 -29.42 1.29 -21.06
N ASN A 74 -29.59 2.28 -20.20
CA ASN A 74 -29.39 3.70 -20.52
C ASN A 74 -27.93 3.99 -20.96
N GLN A 75 -26.94 3.22 -20.44
CA GLN A 75 -25.53 3.31 -20.85
C GLN A 75 -25.22 2.52 -22.13
N GLY A 76 -26.21 1.91 -22.77
CA GLY A 76 -26.04 1.15 -24.01
C GLY A 76 -25.78 -0.34 -23.83
N TRP A 77 -25.89 -0.89 -22.60
CA TRP A 77 -25.72 -2.32 -22.37
C TRP A 77 -27.00 -3.10 -22.64
N SER A 78 -26.89 -4.24 -23.33
CA SER A 78 -28.01 -5.19 -23.45
C SER A 78 -28.18 -5.95 -22.13
N GLU A 79 -29.40 -6.45 -21.86
CA GLU A 79 -29.64 -7.29 -20.67
C GLU A 79 -28.75 -8.54 -20.63
N GLU A 80 -28.46 -9.13 -21.76
CA GLU A 80 -27.58 -10.28 -21.90
C GLU A 80 -26.13 -10.01 -21.47
N SER A 81 -25.71 -8.71 -21.48
CA SER A 81 -24.35 -8.33 -21.11
C SER A 81 -24.05 -8.47 -19.63
N PHE A 82 -25.07 -8.33 -18.76
CA PHE A 82 -24.89 -8.32 -17.30
C PHE A 82 -25.76 -9.34 -16.56
N SER A 83 -26.88 -9.81 -17.14
CA SER A 83 -27.81 -10.72 -16.47
C SER A 83 -27.17 -12.11 -16.25
N GLY A 84 -27.06 -12.52 -14.99
CA GLY A 84 -26.49 -13.83 -14.62
C GLY A 84 -24.99 -13.97 -14.82
N ARG A 85 -24.29 -12.86 -15.10
CA ARG A 85 -22.83 -12.82 -15.22
C ARG A 85 -22.19 -12.22 -13.98
N PRO A 86 -20.98 -12.65 -13.58
CA PRO A 86 -20.22 -11.97 -12.54
C PRO A 86 -20.01 -10.49 -12.91
N VAL A 87 -20.41 -9.59 -12.05
CA VAL A 87 -20.15 -8.15 -12.20
C VAL A 87 -18.84 -7.82 -11.53
N ILE A 88 -17.88 -7.36 -12.33
CA ILE A 88 -16.53 -7.05 -11.88
C ILE A 88 -16.34 -5.54 -11.79
N GLY A 89 -16.18 -5.03 -10.57
CA GLY A 89 -15.79 -3.66 -10.35
C GLY A 89 -14.36 -3.41 -10.82
N ILE A 90 -14.12 -2.22 -11.38
CA ILE A 90 -12.76 -1.75 -11.69
C ILE A 90 -12.58 -0.45 -10.93
N ALA A 91 -11.96 -0.55 -9.75
CA ALA A 91 -11.65 0.60 -8.92
C ALA A 91 -10.42 1.31 -9.51
N ASN A 92 -10.63 2.47 -10.12
CA ASN A 92 -9.59 3.16 -10.88
C ASN A 92 -9.13 4.44 -10.17
N SER A 93 -7.87 4.46 -9.72
CA SER A 93 -7.22 5.63 -9.14
C SER A 93 -6.53 6.53 -10.17
N TRP A 94 -6.98 6.51 -11.41
CA TRP A 94 -6.48 7.38 -12.46
C TRP A 94 -6.63 8.86 -12.12
N SER A 95 -5.61 9.66 -12.44
CA SER A 95 -5.67 11.12 -12.36
C SER A 95 -4.52 11.75 -13.14
N GLU A 96 -4.77 12.88 -13.81
CA GLU A 96 -3.71 13.71 -14.39
C GLU A 96 -2.85 14.40 -13.32
N ALA A 97 -3.43 14.65 -12.13
CA ALA A 97 -2.72 15.21 -10.99
C ALA A 97 -1.81 14.20 -10.28
N THR A 98 -1.85 12.92 -10.66
CA THR A 98 -1.01 11.85 -10.11
C THR A 98 -0.28 11.16 -11.25
N HIS A 99 0.91 11.66 -11.59
CA HIS A 99 1.68 11.16 -12.75
C HIS A 99 1.95 9.66 -12.72
N CYS A 100 2.10 9.05 -11.53
CA CYS A 100 2.24 7.60 -11.38
C CYS A 100 1.01 6.83 -11.87
N ASN A 101 -0.18 7.45 -11.83
CA ASN A 101 -1.47 6.86 -12.14
C ASN A 101 -2.02 7.31 -13.50
N ALA A 102 -1.35 8.22 -14.21
CA ALA A 102 -1.87 8.86 -15.43
C ALA A 102 -2.22 7.87 -16.56
N HIS A 103 -1.57 6.70 -16.61
CA HIS A 103 -1.80 5.66 -17.62
C HIS A 103 -2.82 4.59 -17.17
N LEU A 104 -3.33 4.62 -15.95
CA LEU A 104 -4.27 3.60 -15.44
C LEU A 104 -5.59 3.60 -16.21
N ARG A 105 -5.98 4.73 -16.82
CA ARG A 105 -7.15 4.81 -17.69
C ARG A 105 -7.03 3.87 -18.91
N ASP A 106 -5.85 3.79 -19.51
CA ASP A 106 -5.59 2.85 -20.61
C ASP A 106 -5.59 1.40 -20.12
N LEU A 107 -5.00 1.14 -18.94
CA LEU A 107 -5.01 -0.20 -18.34
C LEU A 107 -6.42 -0.69 -17.99
N ALA A 108 -7.33 0.20 -17.58
CA ALA A 108 -8.72 -0.15 -17.33
C ALA A 108 -9.41 -0.77 -18.56
N GLU A 109 -9.14 -0.26 -19.76
CA GLU A 109 -9.69 -0.80 -21.00
C GLU A 109 -9.19 -2.24 -21.28
N HIS A 110 -7.93 -2.54 -20.90
CA HIS A 110 -7.40 -3.89 -21.02
C HIS A 110 -8.01 -4.85 -19.97
N VAL A 111 -8.23 -4.38 -18.75
CA VAL A 111 -8.97 -5.15 -17.72
C VAL A 111 -10.38 -5.48 -18.21
N LYS A 112 -11.13 -4.49 -18.77
CA LYS A 112 -12.47 -4.70 -19.33
C LYS A 112 -12.48 -5.79 -20.39
N ARG A 113 -11.47 -5.81 -21.27
CA ARG A 113 -11.32 -6.86 -22.30
C ARG A 113 -11.18 -8.24 -21.66
N GLY A 114 -10.35 -8.36 -20.64
CA GLY A 114 -10.15 -9.62 -19.90
C GLY A 114 -11.43 -10.11 -19.23
N VAL A 115 -12.12 -9.22 -18.52
CA VAL A 115 -13.41 -9.53 -17.86
C VAL A 115 -14.45 -10.01 -18.87
N LEU A 116 -14.63 -9.30 -20.01
CA LEU A 116 -15.58 -9.68 -21.05
C LEU A 116 -15.22 -11.02 -21.69
N ALA A 117 -13.93 -11.26 -21.95
CA ALA A 117 -13.44 -12.52 -22.52
C ALA A 117 -13.68 -13.72 -21.61
N ALA A 118 -13.67 -13.51 -20.27
CA ALA A 118 -13.97 -14.53 -19.28
C ALA A 118 -15.48 -14.67 -18.97
N GLY A 119 -16.34 -13.92 -19.65
CA GLY A 119 -17.79 -14.01 -19.47
C GLY A 119 -18.34 -13.16 -18.30
N GLY A 120 -17.53 -12.31 -17.69
CA GLY A 120 -17.95 -11.32 -16.69
C GLY A 120 -18.50 -10.04 -17.33
N PHE A 121 -19.01 -9.14 -16.48
CA PHE A 121 -19.47 -7.81 -16.85
C PHE A 121 -18.63 -6.74 -16.12
N PRO A 122 -17.84 -5.91 -16.80
CA PRO A 122 -16.99 -4.91 -16.18
C PRO A 122 -17.78 -3.64 -15.83
N LEU A 123 -17.59 -3.13 -14.60
CA LEU A 123 -18.17 -1.89 -14.12
C LEU A 123 -17.07 -1.01 -13.51
N GLU A 124 -16.56 -0.04 -14.28
CA GLU A 124 -15.52 0.87 -13.81
C GLU A 124 -16.09 1.99 -12.95
N PHE A 125 -15.42 2.31 -11.85
CA PHE A 125 -15.71 3.44 -10.99
C PHE A 125 -14.43 4.13 -10.52
N PRO A 126 -14.45 5.48 -10.33
CA PRO A 126 -13.29 6.20 -9.84
C PRO A 126 -13.12 6.02 -8.33
N THR A 127 -11.88 6.13 -7.87
CA THR A 127 -11.53 6.32 -6.47
C THR A 127 -10.68 7.56 -6.31
N ILE A 128 -10.44 7.99 -5.06
CA ILE A 128 -9.46 9.03 -4.75
C ILE A 128 -8.10 8.64 -5.35
N SER A 129 -7.39 9.60 -5.96
CA SER A 129 -6.04 9.41 -6.50
C SER A 129 -5.02 10.15 -5.67
N LEU A 130 -4.05 9.43 -5.10
CA LEU A 130 -3.05 9.97 -4.19
C LEU A 130 -1.69 10.08 -4.89
N GLY A 131 -1.23 11.31 -5.15
CA GLY A 131 0.08 11.59 -5.73
C GLY A 131 0.95 12.42 -4.78
N GLU A 132 2.17 11.96 -4.49
CA GLU A 132 3.05 12.63 -3.52
C GLU A 132 3.57 13.99 -4.01
N PHE A 133 3.64 14.24 -5.33
CA PHE A 133 4.23 15.48 -5.83
C PHE A 133 3.35 16.72 -5.68
N PHE A 134 2.04 16.57 -5.79
CA PHE A 134 1.13 17.72 -5.83
C PHE A 134 0.16 17.78 -4.65
N LEU A 135 -0.03 16.67 -3.94
CA LEU A 135 -0.99 16.62 -2.84
C LEU A 135 -0.38 17.14 -1.53
N SER A 136 -1.00 18.16 -0.94
CA SER A 136 -0.61 18.73 0.35
C SER A 136 -1.61 18.37 1.47
N PRO A 137 -1.14 18.18 2.70
CA PRO A 137 0.24 18.28 3.17
C PRO A 137 1.14 17.13 2.71
N THR A 138 0.57 15.96 2.42
CA THR A 138 1.22 14.75 1.88
C THR A 138 0.15 13.75 1.46
N SER A 139 0.44 12.87 0.51
CA SER A 139 -0.49 11.82 0.08
C SER A 139 -0.87 10.86 1.21
N MET A 140 0.00 10.64 2.19
CA MET A 140 -0.26 9.79 3.35
C MET A 140 -1.41 10.31 4.22
N PHE A 141 -1.62 11.62 4.28
CA PHE A 141 -2.75 12.22 4.99
C PHE A 141 -4.10 11.64 4.53
N CYS A 142 -4.23 11.36 3.22
CA CYS A 142 -5.46 10.85 2.63
C CYS A 142 -5.46 9.32 2.42
N ARG A 143 -4.43 8.55 2.87
CA ARG A 143 -4.38 7.08 2.66
C ARG A 143 -5.59 6.37 3.27
N ASN A 144 -5.93 6.71 4.53
CA ASN A 144 -7.05 6.09 5.21
C ASN A 144 -8.40 6.51 4.61
N LEU A 145 -8.53 7.78 4.19
CA LEU A 145 -9.71 8.27 3.48
C LEU A 145 -9.94 7.48 2.17
N MET A 146 -8.89 7.26 1.39
CA MET A 146 -8.97 6.45 0.17
C MET A 146 -9.34 5.00 0.48
N SER A 147 -8.81 4.42 1.57
CA SER A 147 -9.16 3.04 1.93
C SER A 147 -10.63 2.89 2.30
N MET A 148 -11.21 3.90 2.96
CA MET A 148 -12.66 3.97 3.25
C MET A 148 -13.46 4.14 1.95
N ASP A 149 -13.05 5.04 1.06
CA ASP A 149 -13.67 5.24 -0.26
C ASP A 149 -13.74 3.91 -1.04
N VAL A 150 -12.63 3.19 -1.13
CA VAL A 150 -12.55 1.89 -1.81
C VAL A 150 -13.45 0.85 -1.15
N GLU A 151 -13.42 0.73 0.17
CA GLU A 151 -14.25 -0.21 0.94
C GLU A 151 -15.73 0.05 0.71
N GLU A 152 -16.18 1.30 0.88
CA GLU A 152 -17.59 1.66 0.77
C GLU A 152 -18.11 1.52 -0.67
N MET A 153 -17.30 1.86 -1.68
CA MET A 153 -17.68 1.66 -3.08
C MET A 153 -17.80 0.16 -3.42
N ILE A 154 -16.89 -0.69 -2.92
CA ILE A 154 -17.00 -2.15 -3.09
C ILE A 154 -18.27 -2.70 -2.41
N ARG A 155 -18.58 -2.22 -1.20
CA ARG A 155 -19.75 -2.66 -0.44
C ARG A 155 -21.06 -2.17 -1.05
N GLY A 156 -21.12 -0.92 -1.50
CA GLY A 156 -22.33 -0.28 -1.99
C GLY A 156 -22.70 -0.63 -3.42
N LEU A 157 -21.74 -1.01 -4.27
CA LEU A 157 -21.99 -1.31 -5.69
C LEU A 157 -22.36 -2.78 -5.93
N PRO A 158 -23.10 -3.07 -7.03
CA PRO A 158 -23.55 -4.43 -7.39
C PRO A 158 -22.41 -5.28 -7.99
N ILE A 159 -21.29 -5.43 -7.29
CA ILE A 159 -20.11 -6.12 -7.78
C ILE A 159 -19.87 -7.43 -7.04
N ASP A 160 -19.43 -8.45 -7.77
CA ASP A 160 -19.11 -9.78 -7.26
C ASP A 160 -17.62 -9.97 -7.01
N GLY A 161 -16.80 -9.18 -7.70
CA GLY A 161 -15.35 -9.13 -7.57
C GLY A 161 -14.81 -7.79 -8.01
N VAL A 162 -13.54 -7.47 -7.70
CA VAL A 162 -12.96 -6.17 -8.01
C VAL A 162 -11.51 -6.27 -8.50
N VAL A 163 -11.20 -5.50 -9.55
CA VAL A 163 -9.83 -5.20 -9.98
C VAL A 163 -9.47 -3.81 -9.45
N LEU A 164 -8.35 -3.72 -8.75
CA LEU A 164 -7.87 -2.50 -8.11
C LEU A 164 -6.67 -1.94 -8.91
N LEU A 165 -6.87 -0.83 -9.62
CA LEU A 165 -5.83 -0.18 -10.41
C LEU A 165 -5.08 0.84 -9.56
N SER A 166 -3.81 0.56 -9.25
CA SER A 166 -2.98 1.38 -8.38
C SER A 166 -1.59 1.63 -8.97
N GLY A 167 -0.99 2.77 -8.71
CA GLY A 167 0.34 3.10 -9.26
C GLY A 167 1.27 3.83 -8.29
N CYS A 168 0.74 4.73 -7.47
CA CYS A 168 1.54 5.54 -6.55
C CYS A 168 1.71 4.85 -5.19
N ASP A 169 2.66 5.33 -4.42
CA ASP A 169 3.14 4.74 -3.17
C ASP A 169 2.09 4.65 -2.04
N LYS A 170 1.05 5.49 -2.05
CA LYS A 170 -0.07 5.44 -1.09
C LYS A 170 -1.35 4.84 -1.68
N THR A 171 -1.50 4.81 -3.01
CA THR A 171 -2.68 4.21 -3.64
C THR A 171 -2.69 2.69 -3.47
N THR A 172 -1.54 2.03 -3.63
CA THR A 172 -1.45 0.56 -3.49
C THR A 172 -1.85 0.09 -2.09
N PRO A 173 -1.27 0.60 -0.99
CA PRO A 173 -1.70 0.18 0.35
C PRO A 173 -3.14 0.56 0.66
N ALA A 174 -3.63 1.74 0.24
CA ALA A 174 -5.01 2.15 0.47
C ALA A 174 -6.02 1.21 -0.22
N MET A 175 -5.75 0.83 -1.47
CA MET A 175 -6.55 -0.15 -2.23
C MET A 175 -6.58 -1.51 -1.53
N LEU A 176 -5.41 -1.99 -1.06
CA LEU A 176 -5.32 -3.28 -0.39
C LEU A 176 -6.02 -3.26 0.99
N MET A 177 -5.91 -2.15 1.74
CA MET A 177 -6.65 -1.95 2.98
C MET A 177 -8.17 -1.99 2.75
N GLY A 178 -8.67 -1.27 1.73
CA GLY A 178 -10.10 -1.28 1.38
C GLY A 178 -10.59 -2.66 0.92
N ALA A 179 -9.78 -3.38 0.12
CA ALA A 179 -10.11 -4.74 -0.30
C ALA A 179 -10.12 -5.74 0.87
N ALA A 180 -9.16 -5.64 1.80
CA ALA A 180 -9.09 -6.49 2.99
C ALA A 180 -10.32 -6.28 3.89
N SER A 181 -10.74 -5.01 4.07
CA SER A 181 -11.94 -4.69 4.86
C SER A 181 -13.24 -5.13 4.17
N ALA A 182 -13.36 -4.97 2.86
CA ALA A 182 -14.57 -5.33 2.10
C ALA A 182 -14.74 -6.84 1.92
N ASP A 183 -13.64 -7.58 1.88
CA ASP A 183 -13.55 -9.03 1.73
C ASP A 183 -14.37 -9.62 0.55
N VAL A 184 -14.32 -8.94 -0.58
CA VAL A 184 -14.89 -9.39 -1.86
C VAL A 184 -13.72 -9.91 -2.73
N PRO A 185 -13.89 -10.94 -3.58
CA PRO A 185 -12.84 -11.41 -4.50
C PRO A 185 -12.14 -10.25 -5.18
N ALA A 186 -10.82 -10.13 -4.98
CA ALA A 186 -10.07 -8.95 -5.38
C ALA A 186 -8.71 -9.28 -5.98
N ILE A 187 -8.28 -8.50 -6.97
CA ILE A 187 -6.94 -8.57 -7.56
C ILE A 187 -6.40 -7.16 -7.80
N ILE A 188 -5.11 -6.96 -7.54
CA ILE A 188 -4.43 -5.68 -7.76
C ILE A 188 -3.68 -5.70 -9.09
N VAL A 189 -3.80 -4.63 -9.85
CA VAL A 189 -2.98 -4.33 -11.03
C VAL A 189 -2.17 -3.08 -10.73
N THR A 190 -0.86 -3.23 -10.59
CA THR A 190 0.05 -2.10 -10.37
C THR A 190 0.35 -1.37 -11.66
N GLY A 191 0.58 -0.06 -11.59
CA GLY A 191 0.95 0.76 -12.76
C GLY A 191 2.36 0.45 -13.31
N GLY A 192 3.21 -0.18 -12.52
CA GLY A 192 4.60 -0.49 -12.86
C GLY A 192 5.57 0.69 -12.78
N PRO A 193 6.88 0.42 -12.74
CA PRO A 193 7.91 1.45 -12.69
C PRO A 193 8.07 2.17 -14.03
N GLN A 194 8.59 3.40 -13.97
CA GLN A 194 9.07 4.14 -15.13
C GLN A 194 10.31 3.47 -15.74
N LEU A 195 10.57 3.76 -17.02
CA LEU A 195 11.84 3.46 -17.67
C LEU A 195 12.97 4.27 -17.04
N LYS A 196 14.19 3.73 -17.07
CA LYS A 196 15.40 4.40 -16.54
C LYS A 196 15.57 5.80 -17.14
N GLY A 197 15.90 6.78 -16.29
CA GLY A 197 16.36 8.08 -16.76
C GLY A 197 17.77 7.98 -17.36
N ASN A 198 18.16 8.96 -18.17
CA ASN A 198 19.54 9.06 -18.66
C ASN A 198 19.92 10.53 -18.85
N TRP A 199 21.03 10.93 -18.24
CA TRP A 199 21.58 12.27 -18.39
C TRP A 199 23.08 12.20 -18.64
N LYS A 200 23.54 12.76 -19.75
CA LYS A 200 24.95 12.74 -20.17
C LYS A 200 25.58 11.32 -20.20
N GLY A 201 24.76 10.29 -20.49
CA GLY A 201 25.22 8.89 -20.51
C GLY A 201 25.13 8.17 -19.16
N GLU A 202 24.84 8.87 -18.06
CA GLU A 202 24.62 8.27 -16.75
C GLU A 202 23.15 7.86 -16.59
N GLU A 203 22.91 6.63 -16.10
CA GLU A 203 21.57 6.13 -15.75
C GLU A 203 21.08 6.79 -14.47
N LEU A 204 19.88 7.38 -14.53
CA LEU A 204 19.24 8.08 -13.42
C LEU A 204 18.08 7.27 -12.84
N GLY A 205 18.00 7.24 -11.52
CA GLY A 205 16.96 6.57 -10.75
C GLY A 205 16.11 7.53 -9.90
N SER A 206 15.06 8.12 -10.49
CA SER A 206 14.04 8.89 -9.76
C SER A 206 14.62 9.91 -8.76
N CYS A 207 13.91 10.11 -7.65
CA CYS A 207 14.30 11.06 -6.62
C CYS A 207 15.57 10.69 -5.83
N THR A 208 16.14 9.48 -5.99
CA THR A 208 17.47 9.16 -5.44
C THR A 208 18.51 10.06 -6.08
N ASP A 209 18.52 10.12 -7.41
CA ASP A 209 19.45 10.96 -8.15
C ASP A 209 19.05 12.45 -8.11
N CYS A 210 17.75 12.80 -8.06
CA CYS A 210 17.32 14.18 -7.79
C CYS A 210 17.96 14.73 -6.50
N ARG A 211 17.93 13.95 -5.41
CA ARG A 211 18.50 14.38 -4.12
C ARG A 211 20.02 14.44 -4.15
N ARG A 212 20.65 13.50 -4.84
CA ARG A 212 22.10 13.52 -5.03
C ARG A 212 22.53 14.79 -5.75
N TYR A 213 21.96 15.09 -6.89
CA TYR A 213 22.29 16.29 -7.66
C TYR A 213 21.83 17.59 -6.97
N TRP A 214 20.75 17.56 -6.21
CA TRP A 214 20.36 18.68 -5.36
C TRP A 214 21.45 18.98 -4.29
N ALA A 215 22.02 17.96 -3.67
CA ALA A 215 23.14 18.12 -2.74
C ALA A 215 24.39 18.68 -3.43
N GLU A 216 24.72 18.22 -4.65
CA GLU A 216 25.82 18.73 -5.46
C GLU A 216 25.63 20.22 -5.85
N LEU A 217 24.40 20.59 -6.24
CA LEU A 217 24.06 21.99 -6.50
C LEU A 217 24.26 22.87 -5.26
N ARG A 218 23.77 22.40 -4.08
CA ARG A 218 23.96 23.10 -2.82
C ARG A 218 25.43 23.17 -2.39
N ALA A 219 26.23 22.17 -2.72
CA ALA A 219 27.68 22.17 -2.51
C ALA A 219 28.43 23.10 -3.48
N GLY A 220 27.79 23.54 -4.56
CA GLY A 220 28.40 24.36 -5.61
C GLY A 220 29.27 23.58 -6.60
N THR A 221 29.16 22.26 -6.67
CA THR A 221 29.92 21.38 -7.58
C THR A 221 29.30 21.29 -8.97
N ILE A 222 28.01 21.60 -9.10
CA ILE A 222 27.29 21.74 -10.38
C ILE A 222 26.56 23.08 -10.43
N THR A 223 26.26 23.53 -11.65
CA THR A 223 25.50 24.77 -11.90
C THR A 223 24.00 24.53 -11.89
N GLN A 224 23.21 25.61 -11.70
CA GLN A 224 21.76 25.56 -11.83
C GLN A 224 21.34 25.06 -13.22
N SER A 225 21.99 25.53 -14.29
CA SER A 225 21.69 25.11 -15.68
C SER A 225 21.91 23.60 -15.90
N GLU A 226 22.91 23.02 -15.26
CA GLU A 226 23.15 21.56 -15.31
C GLU A 226 22.03 20.83 -14.56
N TYR A 227 21.65 21.30 -13.39
CA TYR A 227 20.56 20.73 -12.62
C TYR A 227 19.22 20.78 -13.39
N ASP A 228 18.88 21.94 -13.98
CA ASP A 228 17.68 22.13 -14.78
C ASP A 228 17.65 21.23 -16.02
N SER A 229 18.80 21.01 -16.67
CA SER A 229 18.91 20.13 -17.83
C SER A 229 18.63 18.65 -17.54
N MET A 230 18.70 18.24 -16.27
CA MET A 230 18.40 16.89 -15.83
C MET A 230 16.89 16.64 -15.70
N GLU A 231 16.06 17.67 -15.49
CA GLU A 231 14.61 17.52 -15.26
C GLU A 231 13.92 16.74 -16.39
N ALA A 232 14.20 17.07 -17.64
CA ALA A 232 13.64 16.39 -18.80
C ALA A 232 14.20 14.97 -19.02
N ALA A 233 15.33 14.65 -18.40
CA ALA A 233 16.06 13.40 -18.60
C ALA A 233 15.69 12.32 -17.58
N ILE A 234 15.15 12.70 -16.41
CA ILE A 234 14.96 11.78 -15.30
C ILE A 234 13.63 11.00 -15.39
N TYR A 235 12.53 11.64 -15.79
CA TYR A 235 11.20 11.03 -15.91
C TYR A 235 10.81 10.89 -17.38
N ARG A 236 10.96 9.68 -17.95
CA ARG A 236 10.87 9.43 -19.40
C ARG A 236 9.58 8.73 -19.84
N SER A 237 8.82 8.19 -18.92
CA SER A 237 7.64 7.37 -19.23
C SER A 237 6.60 7.44 -18.12
N PRO A 238 5.35 7.00 -18.35
CA PRO A 238 4.40 6.77 -17.27
C PRO A 238 4.91 5.69 -16.30
N GLY A 239 4.33 5.65 -15.11
CA GLY A 239 4.67 4.71 -14.05
C GLY A 239 5.17 5.40 -12.78
N HIS A 240 5.45 4.60 -11.76
CA HIS A 240 6.02 5.08 -10.49
C HIS A 240 7.56 5.12 -10.53
N CYS A 241 8.19 5.58 -9.45
CA CYS A 241 9.65 5.68 -9.35
C CYS A 241 10.35 4.36 -9.72
N MET A 242 11.44 4.46 -10.53
CA MET A 242 12.19 3.34 -11.07
C MET A 242 13.29 2.80 -10.14
N VAL A 243 13.31 3.19 -8.87
CA VAL A 243 14.17 2.64 -7.80
C VAL A 243 13.33 1.81 -6.83
N MET A 244 13.96 1.08 -5.89
CA MET A 244 13.25 0.38 -4.81
C MET A 244 12.77 1.41 -3.76
N GLY A 245 11.90 2.34 -4.22
CA GLY A 245 11.13 3.27 -3.41
C GLY A 245 9.85 2.64 -2.89
N THR A 246 8.96 3.44 -2.29
CA THR A 246 7.75 2.90 -1.64
C THR A 246 6.80 2.23 -2.64
N ALA A 247 6.57 2.82 -3.82
CA ALA A 247 5.68 2.21 -4.81
C ALA A 247 6.19 0.87 -5.34
N SER A 248 7.49 0.76 -5.66
CA SER A 248 8.12 -0.51 -6.08
C SER A 248 8.13 -1.54 -4.96
N THR A 249 8.41 -1.11 -3.72
CA THR A 249 8.35 -1.97 -2.54
C THR A 249 6.93 -2.52 -2.34
N MET A 250 5.90 -1.67 -2.40
CA MET A 250 4.51 -2.12 -2.25
C MET A 250 4.07 -3.02 -3.41
N GLY A 251 4.54 -2.77 -4.64
CA GLY A 251 4.31 -3.69 -5.76
C GLY A 251 4.89 -5.08 -5.50
N ALA A 252 6.16 -5.16 -5.06
CA ALA A 252 6.80 -6.42 -4.72
C ALA A 252 6.11 -7.13 -3.54
N ILE A 253 5.65 -6.38 -2.54
CA ILE A 253 4.87 -6.89 -1.41
C ILE A 253 3.54 -7.47 -1.88
N VAL A 254 2.79 -6.77 -2.73
CA VAL A 254 1.49 -7.24 -3.26
C VAL A 254 1.66 -8.54 -4.06
N GLU A 255 2.74 -8.67 -4.85
CA GLU A 255 3.06 -9.91 -5.57
C GLU A 255 3.42 -11.04 -4.60
N THR A 256 4.18 -10.74 -3.55
CA THR A 256 4.58 -11.73 -2.53
C THR A 256 3.40 -12.16 -1.66
N LEU A 257 2.48 -11.25 -1.32
CA LEU A 257 1.22 -11.56 -0.63
C LEU A 257 0.28 -12.41 -1.49
N GLY A 258 0.53 -12.52 -2.80
CA GLY A 258 -0.32 -13.25 -3.71
C GLY A 258 -1.56 -12.47 -4.17
N MET A 259 -1.61 -11.14 -4.03
CA MET A 259 -2.75 -10.29 -4.40
C MET A 259 -2.67 -9.72 -5.82
N THR A 260 -1.66 -10.05 -6.61
CA THR A 260 -1.52 -9.77 -8.05
C THR A 260 -1.01 -11.01 -8.78
N LEU A 261 -1.21 -11.09 -10.09
CA LEU A 261 -0.63 -12.17 -10.88
C LEU A 261 0.91 -12.12 -10.87
N PRO A 262 1.60 -13.26 -10.95
CA PRO A 262 3.05 -13.32 -11.00
C PRO A 262 3.66 -12.41 -12.07
N GLY A 263 4.77 -11.74 -11.73
CA GLY A 263 5.48 -10.81 -12.60
C GLY A 263 4.91 -9.39 -12.63
N GLY A 264 3.74 -9.17 -12.00
CA GLY A 264 3.02 -7.90 -12.05
C GLY A 264 3.75 -6.70 -11.46
N ALA A 265 4.61 -6.88 -10.47
CA ALA A 265 5.26 -5.76 -9.78
C ALA A 265 6.33 -5.05 -10.63
N ALA A 266 7.12 -5.79 -11.40
CA ALA A 266 8.34 -5.28 -12.03
C ALA A 266 8.16 -4.83 -13.50
N ILE A 267 7.11 -5.24 -14.22
CA ILE A 267 6.88 -4.83 -15.61
C ILE A 267 6.82 -3.30 -15.69
N PRO A 268 7.63 -2.62 -16.52
CA PRO A 268 7.56 -1.16 -16.68
C PRO A 268 6.19 -0.68 -17.14
N GLY A 269 5.75 0.49 -16.67
CA GLY A 269 4.45 1.06 -17.02
C GLY A 269 4.26 1.33 -18.52
N ALA A 270 5.34 1.58 -19.25
CA ALA A 270 5.33 1.80 -20.71
C ALA A 270 5.44 0.50 -21.54
N ASP A 271 5.71 -0.65 -20.92
CA ASP A 271 5.87 -1.93 -21.61
C ASP A 271 4.49 -2.51 -22.02
N SER A 272 4.38 -3.01 -23.25
CA SER A 272 3.15 -3.63 -23.75
C SER A 272 2.67 -4.83 -22.93
N ARG A 273 3.60 -5.54 -22.27
CA ARG A 273 3.28 -6.66 -21.37
C ARG A 273 2.51 -6.22 -20.13
N ARG A 274 2.61 -4.95 -19.72
CA ARG A 274 1.76 -4.36 -18.68
C ARG A 274 0.27 -4.40 -19.06
N LYS A 275 -0.04 -4.16 -20.34
CA LYS A 275 -1.40 -4.24 -20.88
C LYS A 275 -1.91 -5.67 -20.93
N VAL A 276 -1.05 -6.62 -21.30
CA VAL A 276 -1.37 -8.06 -21.27
C VAL A 276 -1.67 -8.50 -19.83
N HIS A 277 -0.80 -8.14 -18.88
CA HIS A 277 -1.00 -8.45 -17.47
C HIS A 277 -2.33 -7.87 -16.92
N ALA A 278 -2.72 -6.66 -17.35
CA ALA A 278 -4.01 -6.06 -16.97
C ALA A 278 -5.19 -6.85 -17.55
N GLU A 279 -5.10 -7.31 -18.81
CA GLU A 279 -6.10 -8.16 -19.44
C GLU A 279 -6.22 -9.51 -18.73
N ASP A 280 -5.09 -10.16 -18.43
CA ASP A 280 -5.07 -11.43 -17.70
C ASP A 280 -5.62 -11.31 -16.29
N SER A 281 -5.36 -10.20 -15.60
CA SER A 281 -5.96 -9.89 -14.30
C SER A 281 -7.48 -9.74 -14.38
N GLY A 282 -7.98 -9.19 -15.50
CA GLY A 282 -9.42 -9.15 -15.77
C GLY A 282 -10.05 -10.53 -15.97
N ARG A 283 -9.31 -11.51 -16.52
CA ARG A 283 -9.76 -12.91 -16.59
C ARG A 283 -9.71 -13.57 -15.21
N ALA A 284 -8.60 -13.40 -14.51
CA ALA A 284 -8.36 -14.03 -13.21
C ALA A 284 -9.39 -13.64 -12.15
N VAL A 285 -9.84 -12.38 -12.10
CA VAL A 285 -10.85 -11.96 -11.10
C VAL A 285 -12.19 -12.64 -11.31
N VAL A 286 -12.58 -12.96 -12.56
CA VAL A 286 -13.80 -13.73 -12.84
C VAL A 286 -13.67 -15.14 -12.26
N GLU A 287 -12.50 -15.77 -12.43
CA GLU A 287 -12.21 -17.08 -11.84
C GLU A 287 -12.21 -17.04 -10.30
N LEU A 288 -11.69 -15.95 -9.69
CA LEU A 288 -11.74 -15.77 -8.24
C LEU A 288 -13.17 -15.76 -7.71
N VAL A 289 -14.07 -15.03 -8.40
CA VAL A 289 -15.51 -15.04 -8.06
C VAL A 289 -16.08 -16.45 -8.19
N GLU A 290 -15.72 -17.18 -9.24
CA GLU A 290 -16.19 -18.55 -9.45
C GLU A 290 -15.70 -19.51 -8.37
N LYS A 291 -14.44 -19.40 -7.99
CA LYS A 291 -13.81 -20.21 -6.93
C LYS A 291 -14.22 -19.76 -5.52
N GLY A 292 -14.70 -18.52 -5.37
CA GLY A 292 -15.07 -17.90 -4.09
C GLY A 292 -13.84 -17.53 -3.25
N ILE A 293 -12.68 -17.30 -3.89
CA ILE A 293 -11.43 -16.89 -3.21
C ILE A 293 -11.50 -15.40 -2.88
N ARG A 294 -11.25 -15.05 -1.63
CA ARG A 294 -11.35 -13.70 -1.08
C ARG A 294 -10.01 -13.24 -0.51
N PRO A 295 -9.83 -11.94 -0.25
CA PRO A 295 -8.67 -11.43 0.47
C PRO A 295 -8.39 -12.14 1.80
N SER A 296 -9.41 -12.50 2.57
CA SER A 296 -9.26 -13.24 3.84
C SER A 296 -8.69 -14.65 3.70
N ASP A 297 -8.78 -15.27 2.51
CA ASP A 297 -8.18 -16.57 2.24
C ASP A 297 -6.69 -16.45 1.89
N ILE A 298 -6.24 -15.27 1.42
CA ILE A 298 -4.89 -15.00 0.92
C ILE A 298 -4.05 -14.26 1.98
N LEU A 299 -4.63 -13.26 2.64
CA LEU A 299 -3.93 -12.37 3.59
C LEU A 299 -3.83 -13.03 4.97
N THR A 300 -3.06 -14.12 5.06
CA THR A 300 -2.80 -14.86 6.30
C THR A 300 -1.53 -14.37 6.99
N SER A 301 -1.30 -14.77 8.23
CA SER A 301 -0.06 -14.44 8.98
C SER A 301 1.20 -14.90 8.24
N GLU A 302 1.15 -16.09 7.62
CA GLU A 302 2.24 -16.65 6.82
C GLU A 302 2.52 -15.83 5.56
N ALA A 303 1.48 -15.31 4.90
CA ALA A 303 1.61 -14.43 3.75
C ALA A 303 2.24 -13.07 4.16
N PHE A 304 1.88 -12.54 5.34
CA PHE A 304 2.52 -11.34 5.88
C PHE A 304 3.98 -11.58 6.25
N ASP A 305 4.33 -12.73 6.81
CA ASP A 305 5.75 -13.10 7.05
C ASP A 305 6.55 -13.11 5.74
N ASN A 306 5.99 -13.69 4.67
CA ASN A 306 6.61 -13.64 3.33
C ASN A 306 6.80 -12.20 2.83
N ALA A 307 5.79 -11.35 3.03
CA ALA A 307 5.85 -9.94 2.62
C ALA A 307 6.91 -9.14 3.41
N VAL A 308 7.04 -9.39 4.71
CA VAL A 308 8.09 -8.79 5.55
C VAL A 308 9.47 -9.27 5.08
N ARG A 309 9.65 -10.57 4.79
CA ARG A 309 10.91 -11.09 4.22
C ARG A 309 11.25 -10.45 2.87
N MET A 310 10.27 -10.26 1.99
CA MET A 310 10.49 -9.53 0.72
C MET A 310 10.93 -8.09 0.96
N LEU A 311 10.27 -7.37 1.88
CA LEU A 311 10.65 -6.00 2.27
C LEU A 311 12.11 -5.95 2.72
N LEU A 312 12.51 -6.88 3.58
CA LEU A 312 13.85 -6.97 4.18
C LEU A 312 14.90 -7.36 3.14
N ALA A 313 14.64 -8.38 2.33
CA ALA A 313 15.55 -8.88 1.27
C ALA A 313 15.77 -7.87 0.14
N ALA A 314 14.76 -7.04 -0.14
CA ALA A 314 14.85 -5.97 -1.12
C ALA A 314 15.48 -4.67 -0.56
N GLY A 315 15.76 -4.59 0.74
CA GLY A 315 16.12 -3.32 1.37
C GLY A 315 15.11 -2.24 1.00
N GLY A 316 13.81 -2.54 1.15
CA GLY A 316 12.71 -1.72 0.67
C GLY A 316 12.51 -0.41 1.44
N SER A 317 11.35 0.21 1.27
CA SER A 317 10.99 1.47 1.92
C SER A 317 10.58 1.28 3.38
N THR A 318 11.04 2.15 4.27
CA THR A 318 10.56 2.22 5.67
C THR A 318 9.06 2.47 5.74
N ASN A 319 8.46 3.18 4.78
CA ASN A 319 7.03 3.40 4.70
C ASN A 319 6.22 2.09 4.62
N ALA A 320 6.80 1.04 4.02
CA ALA A 320 6.12 -0.25 3.87
C ALA A 320 5.87 -0.93 5.22
N ILE A 321 6.67 -0.65 6.26
CA ILE A 321 6.41 -1.13 7.63
C ILE A 321 5.04 -0.63 8.10
N ILE A 322 4.81 0.68 8.06
CA ILE A 322 3.54 1.31 8.42
C ILE A 322 2.38 0.74 7.58
N HIS A 323 2.63 0.54 6.28
CA HIS A 323 1.58 0.04 5.39
C HIS A 323 1.24 -1.42 5.64
N LEU A 324 2.24 -2.29 5.88
CA LEU A 324 2.02 -3.70 6.19
C LEU A 324 1.24 -3.88 7.49
N ILE A 325 1.61 -3.13 8.54
CA ILE A 325 0.90 -3.16 9.84
C ILE A 325 -0.57 -2.75 9.65
N ALA A 326 -0.83 -1.67 8.90
CA ALA A 326 -2.19 -1.22 8.62
C ALA A 326 -3.00 -2.24 7.81
N ILE A 327 -2.41 -2.83 6.76
CA ILE A 327 -3.08 -3.84 5.94
C ILE A 327 -3.38 -5.10 6.77
N ALA A 328 -2.43 -5.55 7.58
CA ALA A 328 -2.60 -6.69 8.48
C ALA A 328 -3.74 -6.45 9.48
N GLY A 329 -3.78 -5.26 10.10
CA GLY A 329 -4.86 -4.86 10.98
C GLY A 329 -6.25 -4.92 10.32
N ARG A 330 -6.36 -4.48 9.05
CA ARG A 330 -7.62 -4.58 8.26
C ARG A 330 -7.96 -6.02 7.88
N ALA A 331 -6.96 -6.88 7.68
CA ALA A 331 -7.15 -8.30 7.45
C ALA A 331 -7.44 -9.09 8.75
N GLY A 332 -7.37 -8.43 9.92
CA GLY A 332 -7.50 -9.05 11.24
C GLY A 332 -6.32 -9.94 11.60
N VAL A 333 -5.13 -9.62 11.07
CA VAL A 333 -3.85 -10.28 11.35
C VAL A 333 -3.02 -9.41 12.27
N ASP A 334 -2.49 -9.97 13.35
CA ASP A 334 -1.56 -9.28 14.25
C ASP A 334 -0.14 -9.30 13.64
N LEU A 335 0.40 -8.10 13.37
CA LEU A 335 1.75 -7.91 12.83
C LEU A 335 2.50 -6.86 13.67
N PRO A 336 3.05 -7.25 14.83
CA PRO A 336 3.76 -6.32 15.69
C PRO A 336 5.08 -5.86 15.07
N LEU A 337 5.51 -4.64 15.42
CA LEU A 337 6.73 -4.02 14.89
C LEU A 337 7.99 -4.90 15.13
N GLU A 338 8.04 -5.63 16.24
CA GLU A 338 9.13 -6.55 16.58
C GLU A 338 9.31 -7.67 15.56
N ARG A 339 8.23 -8.11 14.90
CA ARG A 339 8.26 -9.18 13.90
C ARG A 339 9.22 -8.87 12.76
N PHE A 340 9.40 -7.59 12.43
CA PHE A 340 10.36 -7.17 11.40
C PHE A 340 11.80 -7.47 11.81
N ASN A 341 12.16 -7.30 13.09
CA ASN A 341 13.48 -7.66 13.58
C ASN A 341 13.68 -9.18 13.62
N ASP A 342 12.68 -9.95 14.10
CA ASP A 342 12.76 -11.40 14.17
C ASP A 342 13.03 -12.03 12.80
N LEU A 343 12.33 -11.55 11.79
CA LEU A 343 12.51 -12.04 10.42
C LEU A 343 13.79 -11.50 9.75
N SER A 344 14.29 -10.32 10.17
CA SER A 344 15.51 -9.71 9.65
C SER A 344 16.75 -10.57 9.88
N GLU A 345 16.87 -11.21 11.05
CA GLU A 345 18.03 -12.03 11.42
C GLU A 345 18.31 -13.17 10.43
N SER A 346 17.27 -13.70 9.81
CA SER A 346 17.35 -14.82 8.87
C SER A 346 17.08 -14.44 7.42
N THR A 347 16.92 -13.14 7.11
CA THR A 347 16.58 -12.68 5.77
C THR A 347 17.65 -11.75 5.21
N PRO A 348 18.64 -12.25 4.46
CA PRO A 348 19.70 -11.42 3.89
C PRO A 348 19.18 -10.49 2.80
N VAL A 349 19.88 -9.37 2.57
CA VAL A 349 19.60 -8.48 1.44
C VAL A 349 20.17 -9.07 0.17
N ILE A 350 19.32 -9.47 -0.76
CA ILE A 350 19.72 -10.09 -2.03
C ILE A 350 19.32 -9.28 -3.27
N VAL A 351 18.60 -8.17 -3.12
CA VAL A 351 18.19 -7.31 -4.24
C VAL A 351 19.08 -6.08 -4.30
N ASN A 352 19.86 -5.95 -5.39
CA ASN A 352 20.89 -4.92 -5.55
C ASN A 352 20.34 -3.70 -6.29
N LEU A 353 19.31 -3.04 -5.72
CA LEU A 353 18.66 -1.87 -6.31
C LEU A 353 18.92 -0.58 -5.51
N LYS A 354 19.01 0.55 -6.22
CA LYS A 354 19.04 1.89 -5.59
C LYS A 354 17.78 2.07 -4.70
N PRO A 355 17.87 2.75 -3.55
CA PRO A 355 19.03 3.50 -3.03
C PRO A 355 20.03 2.68 -2.21
N GLY A 356 19.74 1.43 -1.82
CA GLY A 356 20.63 0.56 -1.04
C GLY A 356 21.67 -0.19 -1.87
N GLY A 357 21.49 -0.24 -3.19
CA GLY A 357 22.34 -0.93 -4.15
C GLY A 357 22.59 -0.10 -5.40
N LYS A 358 22.85 -0.80 -6.52
CA LYS A 358 23.35 -0.18 -7.76
C LYS A 358 22.31 -0.03 -8.87
N TYR A 359 21.50 -1.04 -9.09
CA TYR A 359 20.63 -1.19 -10.27
C TYR A 359 19.27 -0.50 -10.08
N LEU A 360 18.41 -0.57 -11.11
CA LEU A 360 17.08 0.05 -11.18
C LEU A 360 16.00 -1.04 -11.40
N MET A 361 14.73 -0.67 -11.27
CA MET A 361 13.61 -1.62 -11.40
C MET A 361 13.52 -2.29 -12.77
N GLU A 362 13.93 -1.59 -13.84
CA GLU A 362 14.00 -2.16 -15.19
C GLU A 362 15.06 -3.28 -15.27
N ASP A 363 16.18 -3.15 -14.54
CA ASP A 363 17.18 -4.22 -14.42
C ASP A 363 16.62 -5.43 -13.67
N LEU A 364 15.86 -5.19 -12.58
CA LEU A 364 15.18 -6.26 -11.87
C LEU A 364 14.19 -6.99 -12.78
N TYR A 365 13.43 -6.26 -13.58
CA TYR A 365 12.49 -6.86 -14.52
C TYR A 365 13.19 -7.82 -15.49
N TYR A 366 14.30 -7.37 -16.10
CA TYR A 366 15.10 -8.21 -17.01
C TYR A 366 15.87 -9.33 -16.28
N ALA A 367 16.12 -9.19 -14.98
CA ALA A 367 16.72 -10.24 -14.17
C ALA A 367 15.73 -11.36 -13.77
N GLY A 368 14.45 -11.24 -14.14
CA GLY A 368 13.40 -12.21 -13.81
C GLY A 368 12.35 -11.70 -12.80
N GLY A 369 12.42 -10.42 -12.45
CA GLY A 369 11.41 -9.74 -11.61
C GLY A 369 11.37 -10.23 -10.18
N VAL A 370 10.22 -10.01 -9.53
CA VAL A 370 9.97 -10.45 -8.14
C VAL A 370 9.96 -11.98 -8.05
N GLY A 371 9.47 -12.68 -9.08
CA GLY A 371 9.50 -14.14 -9.13
C GLY A 371 10.90 -14.72 -8.95
N ALA A 372 11.94 -14.13 -9.59
CA ALA A 372 13.33 -14.55 -9.41
C ALA A 372 13.83 -14.34 -7.98
N VAL A 373 13.44 -13.24 -7.33
CA VAL A 373 13.78 -12.98 -5.93
C VAL A 373 13.14 -14.03 -5.02
N LEU A 374 11.83 -14.26 -5.17
CA LEU A 374 11.08 -15.25 -4.39
C LEU A 374 11.64 -16.66 -4.58
N LYS A 375 12.02 -17.02 -5.81
CA LYS A 375 12.64 -18.32 -6.10
C LYS A 375 13.97 -18.49 -5.37
N LYS A 376 14.84 -17.48 -5.40
CA LYS A 376 16.14 -17.53 -4.69
C LYS A 376 15.99 -17.62 -3.18
N MET A 377 14.96 -16.98 -2.62
CA MET A 377 14.71 -17.02 -1.17
C MET A 377 13.64 -18.05 -0.75
N SER A 378 13.24 -18.97 -1.62
CA SER A 378 12.16 -19.92 -1.39
C SER A 378 12.30 -20.76 -0.10
N VAL A 379 13.53 -21.10 0.29
CA VAL A 379 13.81 -21.83 1.55
C VAL A 379 13.47 -21.04 2.81
N LEU A 380 13.23 -19.73 2.69
CA LEU A 380 12.85 -18.83 3.79
C LEU A 380 11.34 -18.53 3.82
N LEU A 381 10.60 -18.97 2.80
CA LEU A 381 9.20 -18.58 2.58
C LEU A 381 8.21 -19.68 2.96
N ASN A 382 7.01 -19.26 3.34
CA ASN A 382 5.84 -20.11 3.47
C ASN A 382 5.22 -20.31 2.08
N LEU A 383 5.61 -21.39 1.39
CA LEU A 383 5.28 -21.62 -0.02
C LEU A 383 3.84 -22.05 -0.26
N ASP A 384 3.15 -22.55 0.75
CA ASP A 384 1.77 -23.05 0.67
C ASP A 384 0.71 -21.93 0.71
N CYS A 385 1.11 -20.65 0.88
CA CYS A 385 0.19 -19.53 0.88
C CYS A 385 -0.59 -19.44 -0.42
N LEU A 386 -1.93 -19.37 -0.32
CA LEU A 386 -2.83 -19.21 -1.47
C LEU A 386 -2.65 -17.84 -2.13
N THR A 387 -2.85 -17.78 -3.45
CA THR A 387 -2.75 -16.54 -4.22
C THR A 387 -3.96 -16.33 -5.12
N VAL A 388 -4.04 -15.17 -5.77
CA VAL A 388 -5.09 -14.84 -6.76
C VAL A 388 -5.10 -15.71 -8.01
N THR A 389 -4.10 -16.57 -8.22
CA THR A 389 -4.14 -17.57 -9.29
C THR A 389 -4.99 -18.78 -8.90
N GLY A 390 -5.33 -18.91 -7.62
CA GLY A 390 -5.95 -20.11 -7.05
C GLY A 390 -4.94 -21.24 -6.81
N SER A 391 -3.66 -20.96 -7.01
CA SER A 391 -2.52 -21.83 -6.70
C SER A 391 -1.70 -21.25 -5.55
N SER A 392 -0.79 -22.04 -4.98
CA SER A 392 0.12 -21.60 -3.93
C SER A 392 1.23 -20.69 -4.47
N LEU A 393 1.87 -19.93 -3.56
CA LEU A 393 3.05 -19.12 -3.89
C LEU A 393 4.17 -20.00 -4.48
N GLY A 394 4.37 -21.21 -3.93
CA GLY A 394 5.38 -22.17 -4.39
C GLY A 394 5.16 -22.59 -5.85
N GLU A 395 3.91 -22.93 -6.21
CA GLU A 395 3.54 -23.28 -7.59
C GLU A 395 3.75 -22.09 -8.54
N ASN A 396 3.40 -20.88 -8.13
CA ASN A 396 3.55 -19.68 -8.95
C ASN A 396 5.01 -19.33 -9.27
N ILE A 397 5.96 -19.66 -8.39
CA ILE A 397 7.38 -19.40 -8.58
C ILE A 397 8.18 -20.63 -9.07
N GLU A 398 7.55 -21.76 -9.32
CA GLU A 398 8.24 -23.00 -9.69
C GLU A 398 9.13 -22.80 -10.92
N GLY A 399 8.59 -22.18 -11.97
CA GLY A 399 9.28 -21.89 -13.22
C GLY A 399 10.03 -20.56 -13.26
N ALA A 400 10.14 -19.83 -12.14
CA ALA A 400 10.84 -18.55 -12.14
C ALA A 400 12.37 -18.75 -12.23
N GLU A 401 13.01 -17.97 -13.11
CA GLU A 401 14.45 -18.00 -13.36
C GLU A 401 15.09 -16.65 -13.08
N CYS A 402 16.32 -16.67 -12.58
CA CYS A 402 17.15 -15.47 -12.46
C CYS A 402 18.08 -15.38 -13.66
N HIS A 403 17.99 -14.27 -14.41
CA HIS A 403 18.79 -14.04 -15.60
C HIS A 403 19.98 -13.09 -15.35
N ASN A 404 20.11 -12.51 -14.15
CA ASN A 404 21.22 -11.63 -13.78
C ASN A 404 21.51 -11.70 -12.27
N ASP A 405 22.57 -12.42 -11.92
CA ASP A 405 23.01 -12.62 -10.54
C ASP A 405 23.63 -11.38 -9.89
N ASP A 406 23.97 -10.35 -10.65
CA ASP A 406 24.43 -9.06 -10.09
C ASP A 406 23.26 -8.21 -9.56
N VAL A 407 22.05 -8.41 -10.10
CA VAL A 407 20.84 -7.70 -9.71
C VAL A 407 20.11 -8.43 -8.58
N VAL A 408 19.96 -9.76 -8.72
CA VAL A 408 19.37 -10.61 -7.69
C VAL A 408 20.43 -11.61 -7.23
N LEU A 409 21.03 -11.32 -6.08
CA LEU A 409 22.15 -12.07 -5.53
C LEU A 409 21.73 -13.44 -4.97
N SER A 410 22.69 -14.33 -4.72
CA SER A 410 22.44 -15.57 -4.00
C SER A 410 22.37 -15.33 -2.49
N LEU A 411 21.72 -16.23 -1.76
CA LEU A 411 21.70 -16.22 -0.29
C LEU A 411 23.09 -16.39 0.32
N ASP A 412 24.03 -17.05 -0.40
CA ASP A 412 25.39 -17.28 0.06
C ASP A 412 26.31 -16.07 -0.10
N ALA A 413 25.95 -15.12 -0.99
CA ALA A 413 26.73 -13.91 -1.27
C ALA A 413 25.82 -12.67 -1.32
N PRO A 414 25.12 -12.34 -0.23
CA PRO A 414 24.18 -11.21 -0.17
C PRO A 414 24.92 -9.86 -0.06
N LEU A 415 24.18 -8.75 -0.29
CA LEU A 415 24.67 -7.40 0.02
C LEU A 415 24.84 -7.18 1.52
N ALA A 416 23.94 -7.74 2.32
CA ALA A 416 24.00 -7.74 3.78
C ALA A 416 23.46 -9.07 4.30
N LYS A 417 24.01 -9.57 5.41
CA LYS A 417 23.65 -10.87 5.99
C LYS A 417 22.29 -10.85 6.67
N GLU A 418 21.85 -9.68 7.14
CA GLU A 418 20.54 -9.41 7.74
C GLU A 418 19.73 -8.52 6.83
N GLY A 419 18.43 -8.38 7.08
CA GLY A 419 17.52 -7.55 6.31
C GLY A 419 17.93 -6.07 6.27
N GLY A 420 17.58 -5.38 5.19
CA GLY A 420 18.03 -4.00 4.93
C GLY A 420 17.43 -2.90 5.83
N LEU A 421 16.51 -3.27 6.74
CA LEU A 421 15.87 -2.37 7.70
C LEU A 421 16.00 -2.94 9.11
N THR A 422 16.09 -2.03 10.10
CA THR A 422 16.17 -2.39 11.52
C THR A 422 15.17 -1.57 12.31
N VAL A 423 14.46 -2.22 13.21
CA VAL A 423 13.66 -1.56 14.24
C VAL A 423 14.55 -1.32 15.46
N LEU A 424 14.57 -0.09 15.93
CA LEU A 424 15.35 0.38 17.08
C LEU A 424 14.43 0.62 18.27
N LYS A 425 14.88 0.29 19.47
CA LYS A 425 14.22 0.65 20.73
C LYS A 425 15.21 1.27 21.71
N GLY A 426 14.72 2.06 22.64
CA GLY A 426 15.55 2.69 23.66
C GLY A 426 14.86 3.83 24.37
N SER A 427 15.59 4.57 25.18
CA SER A 427 15.01 5.67 25.96
C SER A 427 14.46 6.80 25.07
N LEU A 428 14.95 6.94 23.82
CA LEU A 428 14.44 7.94 22.88
C LEU A 428 13.24 7.41 22.07
N ALA A 429 13.13 6.09 21.88
CA ALA A 429 12.08 5.45 21.10
C ALA A 429 11.55 4.20 21.81
N PRO A 430 10.82 4.33 22.93
CA PRO A 430 10.36 3.17 23.71
C PRO A 430 9.41 2.26 22.93
N ASP A 431 8.55 2.83 22.05
CA ASP A 431 7.60 2.08 21.21
C ASP A 431 8.19 1.76 19.82
N GLY A 432 9.40 2.24 19.54
CA GLY A 432 10.16 1.90 18.35
C GLY A 432 10.52 3.09 17.46
N ALA A 433 11.49 2.85 16.60
CA ALA A 433 11.90 3.68 15.49
C ALA A 433 12.45 2.77 14.39
N VAL A 434 12.63 3.26 13.18
CA VAL A 434 13.13 2.45 12.06
C VAL A 434 14.29 3.12 11.34
N ILE A 435 15.25 2.33 10.90
CA ILE A 435 16.35 2.78 10.04
C ILE A 435 16.49 1.86 8.83
N LYS A 436 16.72 2.45 7.65
CA LYS A 436 17.13 1.74 6.44
C LYS A 436 18.65 1.69 6.39
N HIS A 437 19.26 0.79 7.17
CA HIS A 437 20.69 0.76 7.37
C HIS A 437 21.48 0.34 6.11
N ILE A 438 20.87 -0.41 5.18
CA ILE A 438 21.49 -0.76 3.89
C ILE A 438 21.77 0.48 2.99
N ALA A 439 21.12 1.60 3.24
CA ALA A 439 21.32 2.85 2.52
C ALA A 439 22.05 3.92 3.36
N ALA A 440 22.53 3.56 4.53
CA ALA A 440 23.26 4.42 5.47
C ALA A 440 24.78 4.28 5.31
N SER A 441 25.52 5.25 5.84
CA SER A 441 26.99 5.17 5.93
C SER A 441 27.40 4.18 7.03
N PRO A 442 28.16 3.12 6.73
CA PRO A 442 28.53 2.09 7.72
C PRO A 442 29.17 2.66 9.00
N ASP A 443 30.01 3.67 8.85
CA ASP A 443 30.74 4.30 9.98
C ASP A 443 29.81 5.05 10.95
N LEU A 444 28.56 5.36 10.55
CA LEU A 444 27.57 6.05 11.37
C LEU A 444 26.53 5.11 12.00
N LEU A 445 26.58 3.81 11.73
CA LEU A 445 25.62 2.84 12.31
C LEU A 445 25.82 2.62 13.80
N LYS A 446 26.98 3.01 14.34
CA LYS A 446 27.24 3.11 15.78
C LYS A 446 27.83 4.50 16.04
N HIS A 447 27.02 5.40 16.59
CA HIS A 447 27.42 6.79 16.75
C HIS A 447 26.79 7.41 18.01
N THR A 448 27.60 8.20 18.71
CA THR A 448 27.11 9.06 19.81
C THR A 448 27.50 10.49 19.50
N GLY A 449 26.52 11.38 19.43
CA GLY A 449 26.74 12.77 19.05
C GLY A 449 25.80 13.73 19.81
N ARG A 450 26.14 14.99 19.72
CA ARG A 450 25.37 16.10 20.27
C ARG A 450 24.15 16.36 19.36
N ALA A 451 22.96 16.47 19.93
CA ALA A 451 21.74 16.82 19.22
C ALA A 451 21.74 18.28 18.78
N ILE A 452 21.41 18.54 17.53
CA ILE A 452 21.03 19.84 16.98
C ILE A 452 19.55 19.77 16.66
N VAL A 453 18.72 20.40 17.49
CA VAL A 453 17.27 20.26 17.46
C VAL A 453 16.61 21.31 16.59
N PHE A 454 15.67 20.86 15.77
CA PHE A 454 14.70 21.64 15.01
C PHE A 454 13.30 21.29 15.51
N GLU A 455 12.54 22.28 15.93
CA GLU A 455 11.24 22.07 16.57
C GLU A 455 10.14 21.59 15.60
N ASN A 456 10.32 21.84 14.29
CA ASN A 456 9.40 21.42 13.25
C ASN A 456 10.05 21.61 11.86
N PRO A 457 9.40 21.13 10.76
CA PRO A 457 9.92 21.31 9.39
C PRO A 457 10.16 22.76 8.97
N THR A 458 9.38 23.71 9.49
CA THR A 458 9.56 25.15 9.20
C THR A 458 10.81 25.69 9.86
N ASP A 459 11.06 25.35 11.13
CA ASP A 459 12.28 25.72 11.84
C ASP A 459 13.52 25.12 11.15
N LEU A 460 13.46 23.84 10.76
CA LEU A 460 14.51 23.20 9.97
C LEU A 460 14.81 24.00 8.69
N LYS A 461 13.79 24.32 7.90
CA LYS A 461 13.94 25.07 6.65
C LYS A 461 14.62 26.42 6.85
N ASN A 462 14.28 27.11 7.93
CA ASN A 462 14.78 28.45 8.22
C ASN A 462 16.23 28.46 8.73
N ARG A 463 16.65 27.41 9.47
CA ARG A 463 17.93 27.39 10.18
C ARG A 463 18.99 26.49 9.60
N ILE A 464 18.65 25.48 8.81
CA ILE A 464 19.60 24.44 8.38
C ILE A 464 20.80 24.99 7.59
N ASP A 465 20.61 26.07 6.83
CA ASP A 465 21.63 26.70 6.00
C ASP A 465 22.16 28.02 6.62
N ASP A 466 21.81 28.31 7.87
CA ASP A 466 22.37 29.46 8.60
C ASP A 466 23.89 29.26 8.76
N PRO A 467 24.73 30.18 8.27
CA PRO A 467 26.19 30.09 8.43
C PRO A 467 26.63 30.07 9.91
N ASP A 468 25.84 30.68 10.80
CA ASP A 468 26.12 30.76 12.23
C ASP A 468 25.56 29.56 13.02
N LEU A 469 24.85 28.64 12.40
CA LEU A 469 24.40 27.42 13.07
C LEU A 469 25.58 26.63 13.61
N ASP A 470 25.71 26.49 14.92
CA ASP A 470 26.78 25.70 15.55
C ASP A 470 26.54 24.22 15.33
N VAL A 471 27.10 23.70 14.22
CA VAL A 471 26.97 22.29 13.80
C VAL A 471 28.24 21.76 13.20
N THR A 472 28.63 20.54 13.58
CA THR A 472 29.76 19.76 13.05
C THR A 472 29.27 18.48 12.39
N LYS A 473 30.17 17.78 11.68
CA LYS A 473 29.85 16.49 11.02
C LYS A 473 29.53 15.36 12.00
N ASP A 474 29.96 15.49 13.26
CA ASP A 474 29.80 14.49 14.31
C ASP A 474 28.53 14.71 15.15
N ASP A 475 27.79 15.82 14.92
CA ASP A 475 26.52 16.10 15.57
C ASP A 475 25.37 15.29 14.93
N ILE A 476 24.27 15.16 15.67
CA ILE A 476 23.04 14.47 15.25
C ILE A 476 21.95 15.51 15.00
N LEU A 477 21.40 15.55 13.78
CA LEU A 477 20.28 16.41 13.46
C LEU A 477 18.97 15.78 13.95
N VAL A 478 18.22 16.50 14.78
CA VAL A 478 16.95 16.01 15.36
C VAL A 478 15.82 16.95 14.94
N MET A 479 14.77 16.42 14.33
CA MET A 479 13.57 17.18 13.97
C MET A 479 12.34 16.60 14.64
N LYS A 480 11.58 17.44 15.31
CA LYS A 480 10.33 17.13 16.02
C LYS A 480 9.09 17.53 15.19
N GLY A 481 7.91 17.18 15.69
CA GLY A 481 6.62 17.74 15.25
C GLY A 481 6.20 17.35 13.85
N ALA A 482 6.63 16.17 13.38
CA ALA A 482 6.29 15.67 12.04
C ALA A 482 5.81 14.21 12.05
N GLY A 483 5.41 13.70 13.23
CA GLY A 483 4.76 12.41 13.40
C GLY A 483 3.29 12.42 12.95
N PRO A 484 2.54 11.32 13.21
CA PRO A 484 1.16 11.16 12.75
C PRO A 484 0.21 12.31 13.13
N VAL A 485 0.28 12.79 14.36
CA VAL A 485 -0.56 13.89 14.87
C VAL A 485 0.09 15.25 14.59
N GLY A 486 1.38 15.41 14.89
CA GLY A 486 2.10 16.69 14.78
C GLY A 486 2.28 17.19 13.35
N GLY A 487 2.53 16.27 12.42
CA GLY A 487 2.55 16.53 10.99
C GLY A 487 1.50 15.69 10.28
N PRO A 488 0.26 16.18 10.07
CA PRO A 488 -0.81 15.37 9.53
C PRO A 488 -0.40 14.59 8.26
N GLY A 489 -0.46 13.25 8.34
CA GLY A 489 0.04 12.35 7.31
C GLY A 489 1.53 12.02 7.42
N MET A 490 2.22 12.37 8.51
CA MET A 490 3.68 12.15 8.66
C MET A 490 4.43 12.58 7.39
N PRO A 491 4.64 13.84 7.12
CA PRO A 491 5.27 14.31 5.88
C PRO A 491 6.64 13.69 5.67
N GLU A 492 7.09 13.56 4.42
CA GLU A 492 8.42 13.04 4.07
C GLU A 492 9.56 14.03 4.41
N ALA A 493 9.43 14.72 5.53
CA ALA A 493 10.38 15.68 6.04
C ALA A 493 11.59 15.05 6.76
N GLY A 494 11.51 13.77 7.11
CA GLY A 494 12.55 13.05 7.86
C GLY A 494 13.88 12.86 7.10
N PHE A 495 13.93 13.21 5.81
CA PHE A 495 15.20 13.23 5.07
C PHE A 495 16.20 14.24 5.65
N LEU A 496 15.79 15.30 6.29
CA LEU A 496 16.58 16.41 6.82
C LEU A 496 17.82 16.73 5.95
N PRO A 497 17.83 17.80 5.14
CA PRO A 497 18.98 18.12 4.31
C PRO A 497 20.20 18.43 5.19
N LEU A 498 21.39 18.07 4.72
CA LEU A 498 22.62 18.43 5.41
C LEU A 498 22.88 19.94 5.31
N PRO A 499 23.49 20.56 6.34
CA PRO A 499 23.87 21.98 6.31
C PRO A 499 24.78 22.27 5.10
N LYS A 500 24.47 23.35 4.35
CA LYS A 500 25.23 23.74 3.14
C LYS A 500 26.73 23.90 3.41
N LYS A 501 27.11 24.47 4.57
CA LYS A 501 28.51 24.61 4.95
C LYS A 501 29.25 23.30 5.11
N LEU A 502 28.58 22.24 5.60
CA LEU A 502 29.18 20.91 5.72
C LEU A 502 29.24 20.19 4.37
N LEU A 503 28.23 20.35 3.51
CA LEU A 503 28.26 19.86 2.13
C LEU A 503 29.46 20.43 1.35
N ALA A 504 29.74 21.73 1.50
CA ALA A 504 30.89 22.40 0.89
C ALA A 504 32.23 21.86 1.41
N GLN A 505 32.28 21.33 2.63
CA GLN A 505 33.45 20.65 3.22
C GLN A 505 33.57 19.19 2.80
N GLY A 506 32.66 18.67 1.97
CA GLY A 506 32.67 17.28 1.50
C GLY A 506 31.91 16.30 2.40
N VAL A 507 31.22 16.74 3.44
CA VAL A 507 30.36 15.87 4.25
C VAL A 507 29.18 15.41 3.39
N ARG A 508 28.90 14.11 3.36
CA ARG A 508 27.83 13.53 2.53
C ARG A 508 26.78 12.77 3.33
N ASP A 509 27.03 12.50 4.62
CA ASP A 509 26.07 11.88 5.54
C ASP A 509 26.28 12.36 6.97
N MET A 510 25.24 12.31 7.78
CA MET A 510 25.20 12.55 9.23
C MET A 510 24.06 11.72 9.80
N VAL A 511 24.10 11.42 11.09
CA VAL A 511 22.94 10.83 11.78
C VAL A 511 21.82 11.86 11.87
N ARG A 512 20.63 11.46 11.45
CA ARG A 512 19.41 12.26 11.45
C ARG A 512 18.28 11.50 12.11
N ILE A 513 17.50 12.13 12.95
CA ILE A 513 16.46 11.48 13.75
C ILE A 513 15.18 12.29 13.68
N SER A 514 14.02 11.65 13.45
CA SER A 514 12.72 12.31 13.46
C SER A 514 11.58 11.31 13.70
N ASP A 515 10.43 11.84 14.15
CA ASP A 515 9.13 11.15 14.14
C ASP A 515 8.45 11.15 12.76
N ALA A 516 9.03 11.84 11.78
CA ALA A 516 8.58 11.90 10.38
C ALA A 516 8.85 10.61 9.60
N ARG A 517 8.29 10.55 8.37
CA ARG A 517 8.70 9.60 7.31
C ARG A 517 9.76 10.24 6.40
N MET A 518 10.36 9.42 5.56
CA MET A 518 11.09 9.87 4.37
C MET A 518 10.61 9.11 3.14
N SER A 519 10.91 9.64 1.96
CA SER A 519 10.73 8.92 0.71
C SER A 519 11.54 7.62 0.70
N GLY A 520 10.97 6.52 0.24
CA GLY A 520 11.69 5.26 0.06
C GLY A 520 12.88 5.36 -0.92
N THR A 521 12.95 6.44 -1.71
CA THR A 521 14.05 6.76 -2.63
C THR A 521 15.22 7.48 -1.96
N ALA A 522 15.09 7.87 -0.68
CA ALA A 522 16.13 8.57 0.08
C ALA A 522 17.22 7.61 0.60
N PHE A 523 18.37 8.16 0.91
CA PHE A 523 19.55 7.46 1.42
C PHE A 523 20.21 8.26 2.55
N GLY A 524 21.07 7.60 3.32
CA GLY A 524 21.81 8.17 4.44
C GLY A 524 21.40 7.56 5.79
N THR A 525 22.13 7.92 6.84
CA THR A 525 21.93 7.43 8.20
C THR A 525 20.78 8.19 8.88
N ILE A 526 19.55 7.69 8.63
CA ILE A 526 18.31 8.37 9.03
C ILE A 526 17.43 7.42 9.85
N VAL A 527 17.17 7.80 11.10
CA VAL A 527 16.21 7.15 11.98
C VAL A 527 14.86 7.88 11.89
N LEU A 528 13.81 7.13 11.66
CA LEU A 528 12.46 7.61 11.35
C LEU A 528 11.42 6.97 12.24
N HIS A 529 10.19 7.50 12.18
CA HIS A 529 9.04 6.93 12.87
C HIS A 529 9.27 6.79 14.38
N VAL A 530 10.07 7.70 14.97
CA VAL A 530 10.33 7.68 16.42
C VAL A 530 9.01 7.74 17.17
N SER A 531 8.76 6.73 18.00
CA SER A 531 7.49 6.54 18.67
C SER A 531 7.67 6.29 20.17
N PRO A 532 6.77 6.87 20.99
CA PRO A 532 5.69 7.80 20.65
C PRO A 532 6.21 9.12 20.04
N GLU A 533 5.45 9.69 19.10
CA GLU A 533 5.86 10.96 18.47
C GLU A 533 5.99 12.13 19.47
N SER A 534 6.74 13.16 19.08
CA SER A 534 7.00 14.31 19.94
C SER A 534 5.74 15.09 20.32
N THR A 535 4.78 15.25 19.40
CA THR A 535 3.57 16.06 19.61
C THR A 535 2.66 15.52 20.70
N ILE A 536 2.62 14.23 20.93
CA ILE A 536 1.85 13.62 22.01
C ILE A 536 2.66 13.42 23.30
N GLY A 537 3.84 14.08 23.41
CA GLY A 537 4.69 14.04 24.61
C GLY A 537 5.64 12.83 24.66
N GLY A 538 5.92 12.19 23.53
CA GLY A 538 6.95 11.15 23.44
C GLY A 538 8.35 11.70 23.80
N PRO A 539 9.34 10.82 24.09
CA PRO A 539 10.67 11.24 24.54
C PRO A 539 11.38 12.19 23.59
N LEU A 540 11.09 12.13 22.28
CA LEU A 540 11.63 13.04 21.29
C LEU A 540 11.28 14.50 21.59
N ALA A 541 10.12 14.79 22.20
CA ALA A 541 9.72 16.14 22.63
C ALA A 541 10.69 16.76 23.64
N LEU A 542 11.32 15.91 24.46
CA LEU A 542 12.20 16.32 25.57
C LEU A 542 13.63 16.63 25.13
N VAL A 543 14.02 16.24 23.91
CA VAL A 543 15.39 16.48 23.39
C VAL A 543 15.64 17.95 23.24
N GLN A 544 16.80 18.43 23.72
CA GLN A 544 17.26 19.81 23.55
C GLN A 544 18.60 19.85 22.80
N THR A 545 18.87 20.95 22.10
CA THR A 545 20.20 21.14 21.48
C THR A 545 21.27 21.09 22.57
N GLY A 546 22.28 20.23 22.36
CA GLY A 546 23.35 19.97 23.32
C GLY A 546 23.25 18.62 24.01
N ASP A 547 22.08 17.98 24.02
CA ASP A 547 21.92 16.64 24.59
C ASP A 547 22.73 15.61 23.79
N MET A 548 23.23 14.58 24.49
CA MET A 548 23.91 13.46 23.83
C MET A 548 22.89 12.38 23.46
N VAL A 549 22.95 11.93 22.20
CA VAL A 549 22.12 10.83 21.68
C VAL A 549 23.04 9.72 21.18
N THR A 550 22.67 8.47 21.45
CA THR A 550 23.39 7.27 20.98
C THR A 550 22.51 6.46 20.03
N LEU A 551 23.03 6.23 18.83
CA LEU A 551 22.54 5.25 17.87
C LEU A 551 23.49 4.06 17.89
N ASP A 552 22.97 2.84 18.10
CA ASP A 552 23.67 1.58 17.93
C ASP A 552 22.76 0.61 17.18
N VAL A 553 22.96 0.51 15.85
CA VAL A 553 22.09 -0.29 14.98
C VAL A 553 22.31 -1.78 15.21
N GLU A 554 23.54 -2.22 15.52
CA GLU A 554 23.85 -3.62 15.83
C GLU A 554 23.14 -4.06 17.11
N ALA A 555 23.18 -3.21 18.13
CA ALA A 555 22.47 -3.46 19.40
C ALA A 555 20.96 -3.15 19.30
N ARG A 556 20.47 -2.65 18.16
CA ARG A 556 19.07 -2.21 17.93
C ARG A 556 18.61 -1.15 18.94
N ARG A 557 19.50 -0.19 19.26
CA ARG A 557 19.32 0.81 20.30
C ARG A 557 19.30 2.23 19.76
N LEU A 558 18.39 3.04 20.35
CA LEU A 558 18.33 4.49 20.19
C LEU A 558 18.07 5.14 21.55
N ASP A 559 19.10 5.78 22.11
CA ASP A 559 19.05 6.29 23.49
C ASP A 559 19.32 7.78 23.58
N LEU A 560 18.57 8.46 24.42
CA LEU A 560 18.80 9.83 24.89
C LEU A 560 19.58 9.75 26.22
N ASN A 561 20.80 10.27 26.23
CA ASN A 561 21.71 10.20 27.37
C ASN A 561 21.52 11.42 28.27
N VAL A 562 20.34 11.52 28.88
CA VAL A 562 19.96 12.58 29.83
C VAL A 562 19.41 11.91 31.10
N ASP A 563 19.72 12.47 32.25
CA ASP A 563 19.27 11.93 33.53
C ASP A 563 17.74 11.91 33.64
N ALA A 564 17.19 10.83 34.23
CA ALA A 564 15.74 10.64 34.37
C ALA A 564 15.07 11.82 35.12
N ALA A 565 15.74 12.38 36.14
CA ALA A 565 15.22 13.54 36.89
C ALA A 565 15.11 14.79 36.02
N GLU A 566 16.06 15.01 35.12
CA GLU A 566 16.01 16.13 34.17
C GLU A 566 14.92 15.89 33.12
N LEU A 567 14.77 14.67 32.61
CA LEU A 567 13.68 14.35 31.67
C LEU A 567 12.31 14.56 32.30
N GLU A 568 12.12 14.19 33.56
CA GLU A 568 10.87 14.42 34.28
C GLU A 568 10.59 15.92 34.48
N ARG A 569 11.62 16.70 34.81
CA ARG A 569 11.52 18.17 34.87
C ARG A 569 11.07 18.76 33.53
N ARG A 570 11.72 18.35 32.44
CA ARG A 570 11.35 18.78 31.07
C ARG A 570 9.94 18.37 30.69
N ARG A 571 9.49 17.18 31.12
CA ARG A 571 8.12 16.69 30.89
C ARG A 571 7.08 17.58 31.57
N THR A 572 7.39 18.07 32.77
CA THR A 572 6.50 18.98 33.51
C THR A 572 6.37 20.35 32.82
N ASP A 573 7.41 20.77 32.08
CA ASP A 573 7.44 22.03 31.36
C ASP A 573 6.83 21.94 29.94
N LEU A 574 6.49 20.71 29.45
CA LEU A 574 5.85 20.57 28.15
C LEU A 574 4.45 21.20 28.16
N ALA A 575 4.15 21.98 27.12
CA ALA A 575 2.79 22.44 26.88
C ALA A 575 1.89 21.23 26.54
N GLU A 576 0.66 21.24 27.02
CA GLU A 576 -0.31 20.23 26.60
C GLU A 576 -0.49 20.25 25.08
N PRO A 577 -0.50 19.10 24.42
CA PRO A 577 -0.74 19.02 22.98
C PRO A 577 -2.07 19.67 22.62
N ALA A 578 -2.12 20.40 21.50
CA ALA A 578 -3.38 20.90 20.98
C ALA A 578 -4.28 19.70 20.61
N PRO A 579 -5.45 19.53 21.25
CA PRO A 579 -6.24 18.30 21.14
C PRO A 579 -6.72 17.99 19.72
N ASP A 580 -6.72 18.97 18.82
CA ASP A 580 -7.29 18.86 17.46
C ASP A 580 -6.25 19.02 16.33
N GLY A 581 -4.93 18.98 16.61
CA GLY A 581 -3.90 19.17 15.57
C GLY A 581 -4.09 20.46 14.75
N GLY A 582 -4.85 21.44 15.28
CA GLY A 582 -5.20 22.70 14.61
C GLY A 582 -6.39 22.61 13.63
N PHE A 583 -7.00 21.46 13.45
CA PHE A 583 -8.18 21.29 12.58
C PHE A 583 -9.49 21.49 13.35
N VAL A 584 -10.29 22.46 12.92
CA VAL A 584 -11.59 22.77 13.57
C VAL A 584 -12.76 21.96 13.01
N ARG A 585 -12.62 21.34 11.80
CA ARG A 585 -13.70 20.60 11.12
C ARG A 585 -13.19 19.65 10.03
N GLY A 586 -14.11 18.82 9.52
CA GLY A 586 -13.90 18.00 8.33
C GLY A 586 -12.94 16.85 8.55
N TYR A 587 -12.37 16.35 7.45
CA TYR A 587 -11.47 15.20 7.48
C TYR A 587 -10.26 15.42 8.41
N GLY A 588 -9.67 16.61 8.41
CA GLY A 588 -8.54 16.91 9.29
C GLY A 588 -8.86 16.71 10.77
N LYS A 589 -10.06 17.12 11.22
CA LYS A 589 -10.49 16.89 12.61
C LYS A 589 -10.66 15.40 12.91
N MET A 590 -11.32 14.65 12.03
CA MET A 590 -11.45 13.20 12.17
C MET A 590 -10.07 12.52 12.21
N TYR A 591 -9.17 12.93 11.30
CA TYR A 591 -7.81 12.42 11.24
C TYR A 591 -7.06 12.60 12.57
N SER A 592 -7.03 13.82 13.10
CA SER A 592 -6.28 14.13 14.35
C SER A 592 -6.83 13.42 15.59
N GLN A 593 -8.13 13.06 15.58
CA GLN A 593 -8.79 12.39 16.70
C GLN A 593 -8.61 10.86 16.69
N HIS A 594 -8.37 10.26 15.52
CA HIS A 594 -8.43 8.80 15.34
C HIS A 594 -7.15 8.17 14.81
N ILE A 595 -6.16 8.97 14.39
CA ILE A 595 -4.92 8.43 13.85
C ILE A 595 -4.11 7.70 14.92
N THR A 596 -3.74 6.46 14.65
CA THR A 596 -2.83 5.69 15.51
C THR A 596 -1.38 6.08 15.25
N GLN A 597 -0.47 5.67 16.15
CA GLN A 597 0.95 5.95 16.05
C GLN A 597 1.64 5.10 14.95
N ALA A 598 2.90 5.41 14.67
CA ALA A 598 3.62 4.76 13.58
C ALA A 598 3.82 3.24 13.78
N GLN A 599 4.06 2.79 15.01
CA GLN A 599 4.18 1.37 15.35
C GLN A 599 2.85 0.61 15.18
N ASP A 600 1.71 1.31 15.15
CA ASP A 600 0.37 0.76 14.94
C ASP A 600 -0.13 0.95 13.50
N GLY A 601 0.76 1.37 12.57
CA GLY A 601 0.47 1.49 11.14
C GLY A 601 -0.15 2.81 10.69
N CYS A 602 -0.33 3.81 11.54
CA CYS A 602 -0.99 5.09 11.23
C CYS A 602 -2.37 4.88 10.58
N ASP A 603 -3.15 3.93 11.05
CA ASP A 603 -4.55 3.73 10.61
C ASP A 603 -5.51 4.48 11.55
N PHE A 604 -6.80 4.51 11.24
CA PHE A 604 -7.79 4.98 12.18
C PHE A 604 -8.18 3.83 13.13
N ASP A 605 -8.25 4.14 14.41
CA ASP A 605 -8.52 3.17 15.49
C ASP A 605 -9.84 2.41 15.30
N PHE A 606 -10.86 3.06 14.72
CA PHE A 606 -12.19 2.45 14.46
C PHE A 606 -12.25 1.62 13.17
N LEU A 607 -11.18 1.53 12.39
CA LEU A 607 -11.14 0.78 11.12
C LEU A 607 -10.38 -0.55 11.25
N ILE A 608 -9.73 -0.79 12.40
CA ILE A 608 -8.94 -2.00 12.65
C ILE A 608 -9.85 -3.16 13.00
N GLY A 609 -9.63 -4.32 12.40
CA GLY A 609 -10.38 -5.56 12.64
C GLY A 609 -11.23 -6.00 11.45
N LYS A 610 -11.81 -7.20 11.57
CA LYS A 610 -12.75 -7.74 10.58
C LYS A 610 -14.15 -7.23 10.87
N THR A 611 -14.74 -6.50 9.94
CA THR A 611 -16.18 -6.23 9.99
C THR A 611 -16.92 -7.41 9.39
N PRO A 612 -17.93 -7.99 10.07
CA PRO A 612 -18.81 -8.96 9.43
C PRO A 612 -19.43 -8.34 8.16
N VAL A 613 -19.39 -9.08 7.05
CA VAL A 613 -19.92 -8.64 5.74
C VAL A 613 -21.43 -8.31 5.78
N GLU A 614 -22.10 -8.61 6.89
CA GLU A 614 -23.56 -8.58 7.05
C GLU A 614 -24.16 -7.24 7.45
N THR A 615 -23.37 -6.19 7.70
CA THR A 615 -23.91 -4.87 7.99
C THR A 615 -24.17 -4.06 6.72
N HIS A 616 -24.99 -4.60 5.80
CA HIS A 616 -25.71 -3.73 4.89
C HIS A 616 -26.77 -2.99 5.72
N VAL A 617 -26.58 -1.69 5.93
CA VAL A 617 -27.68 -0.81 6.29
C VAL A 617 -28.68 -0.93 5.14
N GLU A 618 -29.78 -1.63 5.35
CA GLU A 618 -30.90 -1.60 4.40
C GLU A 618 -31.22 -0.12 4.16
N SER A 619 -31.12 0.34 2.90
CA SER A 619 -31.49 1.72 2.64
C SER A 619 -32.93 1.90 3.08
N ALA A 620 -33.24 2.98 3.75
CA ALA A 620 -34.64 3.28 4.16
C ALA A 620 -35.57 3.30 2.93
N THR A 621 -35.04 3.54 1.74
CA THR A 621 -35.71 3.46 0.44
C THR A 621 -36.00 2.02 0.02
N HIS A 622 -35.10 1.06 0.29
CA HIS A 622 -35.33 -0.37 0.05
C HIS A 622 -36.37 -0.94 0.99
N ALA A 623 -36.35 -0.55 2.27
CA ALA A 623 -37.35 -1.00 3.26
C ALA A 623 -38.74 -0.42 3.04
N ALA A 624 -38.83 0.77 2.43
CA ALA A 624 -40.12 1.46 2.22
C ALA A 624 -40.73 1.22 0.81
N GLY A 625 -40.01 0.61 -0.13
CA GLY A 625 -40.51 0.41 -1.50
C GLY A 625 -40.76 1.72 -2.27
N PHE A 626 -40.22 2.85 -1.81
CA PHE A 626 -40.42 4.15 -2.42
C PHE A 626 -39.10 4.77 -2.87
N HIS A 627 -38.82 4.75 -4.17
CA HIS A 627 -37.93 5.72 -4.79
C HIS A 627 -38.71 7.00 -5.06
N THR A 628 -38.54 8.02 -4.24
CA THR A 628 -38.88 9.39 -4.63
C THR A 628 -37.67 9.93 -5.39
N GLY A 629 -37.74 9.86 -6.72
CA GLY A 629 -36.75 10.43 -7.62
C GLY A 629 -36.68 11.95 -7.56
#